data_decf9dcb7ed962a4100cdd42af7aec1f
#
_entry.id   decf9dcb7ed962a4100cdd42af7aec1f
#
_cell.length_a   1.000
_cell.length_b   1.000
_cell.length_c   1.000
_cell.angle_alpha   90.00
_cell.angle_beta   90.00
_cell.angle_gamma   90.00
#
_symmetry.space_group_name_H-M   'P 1'
#
loop_
_entity.id
_entity.type
_entity.pdbx_description
1 polymer ?
#
loop_
_entity_poly.entity_id
_entity_poly.type
_entity_poly.pdbx_seq_one_letter_code
_entity_poly.pdbx_strand_id
1 'polypeptide(L)'
;MSPRQAAPRFRLAAIELLERDVKLRMPFRFGVVTLTESPQAFVRARIRLEDGREAAGAAAELLAPKWFDKDPALSNADNYDQLRASLARARETYLAHEARSAWAHSASGRGLVENYGPALLDRALLDALCRVLGVSFYRAVQANLIGAGSFEGLDL
;
A
#
# COMPACT_ATOMS: atom_id res chain seq x y z
N MET A 1 -15.32 -25.54 16.52
CA MET A 1 -14.58 -24.67 15.60
C MET A 1 -15.60 -24.04 14.65
N SER A 2 -15.84 -22.73 14.77
CA SER A 2 -16.70 -22.04 13.79
C SER A 2 -16.04 -22.12 12.41
N PRO A 3 -16.83 -22.33 11.33
CA PRO A 3 -16.28 -22.34 9.98
C PRO A 3 -15.54 -21.01 9.74
N ARG A 4 -14.28 -21.08 9.30
CA ARG A 4 -13.53 -19.86 8.90
C ARG A 4 -14.36 -19.15 7.84
N GLN A 5 -14.85 -17.97 8.16
CA GLN A 5 -15.55 -17.12 7.21
C GLN A 5 -14.60 -16.84 6.03
N ALA A 6 -15.08 -17.08 4.80
CA ALA A 6 -14.28 -16.76 3.62
C ALA A 6 -13.96 -15.27 3.59
N ALA A 7 -12.72 -14.93 3.25
CA ALA A 7 -12.31 -13.52 3.15
C ALA A 7 -13.15 -12.79 2.10
N PRO A 8 -13.61 -11.56 2.38
CA PRO A 8 -14.34 -10.75 1.42
C PRO A 8 -13.55 -10.56 0.12
N ARG A 9 -14.24 -10.66 -1.01
CA ARG A 9 -13.67 -10.40 -2.32
C ARG A 9 -14.16 -9.04 -2.81
N PHE A 10 -13.29 -8.31 -3.45
CA PHE A 10 -13.60 -6.98 -4.00
C PHE A 10 -12.74 -6.69 -5.23
N ARG A 11 -13.17 -5.71 -6.01
CA ARG A 11 -12.38 -5.08 -7.07
C ARG A 11 -12.10 -3.63 -6.73
N LEU A 12 -11.06 -3.09 -7.32
CA LEU A 12 -10.79 -1.65 -7.23
C LEU A 12 -11.64 -0.92 -8.26
N ALA A 13 -12.44 0.02 -7.77
CA ALA A 13 -13.26 0.88 -8.61
C ALA A 13 -12.49 2.14 -9.05
N ALA A 14 -11.55 2.63 -8.24
CA ALA A 14 -10.69 3.76 -8.57
C ALA A 14 -9.44 3.78 -7.69
N ILE A 15 -8.34 4.31 -8.21
CA ILE A 15 -7.13 4.66 -7.47
C ILE A 15 -6.70 6.06 -7.90
N GLU A 16 -6.60 6.97 -6.93
CA GLU A 16 -6.06 8.30 -7.10
C GLU A 16 -4.68 8.38 -6.45
N LEU A 17 -3.72 8.93 -7.18
CA LEU A 17 -2.38 9.22 -6.71
C LEU A 17 -2.24 10.73 -6.60
N LEU A 18 -1.87 11.20 -5.43
CA LEU A 18 -1.72 12.61 -5.10
C LEU A 18 -0.36 12.83 -4.47
N GLU A 19 0.19 14.01 -4.59
CA GLU A 19 1.48 14.37 -4.01
C GLU A 19 1.45 15.80 -3.47
N ARG A 20 2.21 16.05 -2.43
CA ARG A 20 2.50 17.40 -1.94
C ARG A 20 3.91 17.48 -1.40
N ASP A 21 4.50 18.66 -1.46
CA ASP A 21 5.76 18.94 -0.78
C ASP A 21 5.56 19.07 0.72
N VAL A 22 6.46 18.44 1.48
CA VAL A 22 6.47 18.46 2.94
C VAL A 22 7.83 18.93 3.43
N LYS A 23 7.84 19.94 4.31
CA LYS A 23 9.01 20.33 5.10
C LYS A 23 8.91 19.68 6.47
N LEU A 24 9.98 19.06 6.90
CA LEU A 24 10.05 18.46 8.22
C LEU A 24 10.30 19.54 9.28
N ARG A 25 9.56 19.51 10.37
CA ARG A 25 9.76 20.42 11.50
C ARG A 25 11.15 20.27 12.12
N MET A 26 11.68 19.06 12.12
CA MET A 26 13.03 18.74 12.55
C MET A 26 13.73 17.93 11.47
N PRO A 27 15.02 18.19 11.21
CA PRO A 27 15.79 17.36 10.29
C PRO A 27 15.79 15.90 10.77
N PHE A 28 15.61 14.99 9.83
CA PHE A 28 15.67 13.54 10.10
C PHE A 28 16.93 12.98 9.43
N ARG A 29 17.85 12.45 10.22
CA ARG A 29 19.09 11.86 9.71
C ARG A 29 19.02 10.35 9.74
N PHE A 30 19.37 9.73 8.61
CA PHE A 30 19.58 8.30 8.49
C PHE A 30 20.76 8.02 7.54
N GLY A 31 21.67 7.17 7.97
CA GLY A 31 22.92 6.94 7.23
C GLY A 31 23.67 8.24 6.96
N VAL A 32 23.95 8.50 5.68
CA VAL A 32 24.65 9.69 5.20
C VAL A 32 23.70 10.83 4.79
N VAL A 33 22.39 10.61 4.85
CA VAL A 33 21.36 11.57 4.41
C VAL A 33 20.77 12.30 5.60
N THR A 34 20.63 13.63 5.48
CA THR A 34 19.80 14.43 6.36
C THR A 34 18.61 14.94 5.57
N LEU A 35 17.42 14.47 5.90
CA LEU A 35 16.18 14.85 5.25
C LEU A 35 15.57 16.05 5.98
N THR A 36 15.39 17.16 5.27
CA THR A 36 14.71 18.37 5.75
C THR A 36 13.37 18.59 5.06
N GLU A 37 13.24 18.05 3.86
CA GLU A 37 12.04 18.13 3.03
C GLU A 37 11.97 16.91 2.11
N SER A 38 10.79 16.53 1.70
CA SER A 38 10.56 15.48 0.71
C SER A 38 9.13 15.56 0.18
N PRO A 39 8.87 15.23 -1.08
CA PRO A 39 7.52 14.99 -1.53
C PRO A 39 6.87 13.86 -0.72
N GLN A 40 5.59 14.02 -0.41
CA GLN A 40 4.76 12.98 0.22
C GLN A 40 3.70 12.51 -0.76
N ALA A 41 3.74 11.22 -1.08
CA ALA A 41 2.71 10.58 -1.90
C ALA A 41 1.50 10.19 -1.04
N PHE A 42 0.32 10.32 -1.62
CA PHE A 42 -0.94 9.85 -1.06
C PHE A 42 -1.62 8.94 -2.08
N VAL A 43 -2.18 7.85 -1.59
CA VAL A 43 -3.05 6.96 -2.35
C VAL A 43 -4.44 7.02 -1.76
N ARG A 44 -5.45 7.23 -2.59
CA ARG A 44 -6.85 7.02 -2.25
C ARG A 44 -7.40 5.92 -3.14
N ALA A 45 -7.78 4.79 -2.56
CA ALA A 45 -8.32 3.64 -3.25
C ALA A 45 -9.80 3.47 -2.89
N ARG A 46 -10.66 3.27 -3.90
CA ARG A 46 -12.06 2.91 -3.73
C ARG A 46 -12.26 1.47 -4.15
N ILE A 47 -12.79 0.67 -3.23
CA ILE A 47 -13.11 -0.73 -3.46
C ILE A 47 -14.62 -0.94 -3.56
N ARG A 48 -15.02 -1.99 -4.30
CA ARG A 48 -16.40 -2.47 -4.38
C ARG A 48 -16.41 -3.96 -4.06
N LEU A 49 -17.14 -4.33 -3.00
CA LEU A 49 -17.40 -5.72 -2.66
C LEU A 49 -18.33 -6.40 -3.67
N GLU A 50 -18.36 -7.74 -3.68
CA GLU A 50 -19.28 -8.52 -4.54
C GLU A 50 -20.76 -8.28 -4.20
N ASP A 51 -21.08 -7.88 -2.97
CA ASP A 51 -22.43 -7.49 -2.54
C ASP A 51 -22.82 -6.05 -2.91
N GLY A 52 -21.95 -5.33 -3.61
CA GLY A 52 -22.16 -3.97 -4.09
C GLY A 52 -21.77 -2.85 -3.12
N ARG A 53 -21.46 -3.13 -1.86
CA ARG A 53 -20.99 -2.11 -0.90
C ARG A 53 -19.65 -1.53 -1.34
N GLU A 54 -19.47 -0.23 -1.11
CA GLU A 54 -18.24 0.48 -1.46
C GLU A 54 -17.68 1.27 -0.27
N ALA A 55 -16.38 1.43 -0.24
CA ALA A 55 -15.71 2.41 0.59
C ALA A 55 -14.42 2.88 -0.06
N ALA A 56 -13.96 4.05 0.36
CA ALA A 56 -12.64 4.55 0.06
C ALA A 56 -11.72 4.43 1.29
N GLY A 57 -10.48 4.09 1.04
CA GLY A 57 -9.41 4.12 2.03
C GLY A 57 -8.21 4.89 1.50
N ALA A 58 -7.32 5.26 2.39
CA ALA A 58 -6.17 6.08 2.07
C ALA A 58 -4.90 5.62 2.79
N ALA A 59 -3.77 5.90 2.16
CA ALA A 59 -2.46 5.75 2.76
C ALA A 59 -1.53 6.87 2.29
N ALA A 60 -0.49 7.15 3.06
CA ALA A 60 0.51 8.15 2.71
C ALA A 60 1.92 7.67 3.10
N GLU A 61 2.91 8.08 2.31
CA GLU A 61 4.33 7.81 2.57
C GLU A 61 5.19 8.91 1.97
N LEU A 62 6.32 9.24 2.60
CA LEU A 62 7.32 10.11 2.00
C LEU A 62 8.03 9.38 0.84
N LEU A 63 8.35 10.12 -0.22
CA LEU A 63 9.28 9.67 -1.25
C LEU A 63 10.72 9.82 -0.74
N ALA A 64 11.07 9.10 0.34
CA ALA A 64 12.34 9.26 1.02
C ALA A 64 13.53 8.84 0.14
N PRO A 65 14.38 9.79 -0.34
CA PRO A 65 15.52 9.46 -1.18
C PRO A 65 16.54 8.68 -0.37
N LYS A 66 17.30 7.80 -1.03
CA LYS A 66 18.34 6.95 -0.41
C LYS A 66 17.84 5.97 0.67
N TRP A 67 16.53 5.93 0.94
CA TRP A 67 15.94 4.92 1.80
C TRP A 67 15.68 3.61 1.03
N PHE A 68 15.10 3.73 -0.15
CA PHE A 68 14.73 2.59 -1.00
C PHE A 68 15.83 2.19 -1.98
N ASP A 69 16.56 3.17 -2.52
CA ASP A 69 17.73 2.97 -3.36
C ASP A 69 18.89 3.81 -2.82
N LYS A 70 19.99 3.14 -2.51
CA LYS A 70 21.18 3.74 -1.89
C LYS A 70 22.28 4.08 -2.89
N ASP A 71 22.05 3.91 -4.20
CA ASP A 71 23.03 4.23 -5.23
C ASP A 71 23.44 5.71 -5.13
N PRO A 72 24.72 6.01 -4.83
CA PRO A 72 25.19 7.39 -4.70
C PRO A 72 25.22 8.15 -6.04
N ALA A 73 25.20 7.44 -7.17
CA ALA A 73 25.16 8.06 -8.49
C ALA A 73 23.81 8.69 -8.83
N LEU A 74 22.74 8.26 -8.18
CA LEU A 74 21.40 8.81 -8.39
C LEU A 74 21.23 10.12 -7.60
N SER A 75 20.54 11.09 -8.18
CA SER A 75 20.08 12.27 -7.45
C SER A 75 18.85 11.96 -6.58
N ASN A 76 18.47 12.87 -5.71
CA ASN A 76 17.21 12.76 -4.98
C ASN A 76 15.99 12.77 -5.92
N ALA A 77 16.06 13.56 -7.00
CA ALA A 77 15.01 13.61 -8.02
C ALA A 77 14.85 12.25 -8.70
N ASP A 78 15.95 11.59 -9.07
CA ASP A 78 15.90 10.24 -9.66
C ASP A 78 15.25 9.24 -8.70
N ASN A 79 15.56 9.31 -7.40
CA ASN A 79 14.91 8.46 -6.41
C ASN A 79 13.41 8.74 -6.29
N TYR A 80 12.97 10.01 -6.32
CA TYR A 80 11.54 10.34 -6.32
C TYR A 80 10.84 9.75 -7.55
N ASP A 81 11.46 9.85 -8.73
CA ASP A 81 10.88 9.36 -9.98
C ASP A 81 10.80 7.83 -10.02
N GLN A 82 11.78 7.11 -9.46
CA GLN A 82 11.68 5.66 -9.27
C GLN A 82 10.45 5.27 -8.43
N LEU A 83 10.20 5.97 -7.32
CA LEU A 83 9.08 5.67 -6.43
C LEU A 83 7.72 6.05 -7.06
N ARG A 84 7.66 7.18 -7.78
CA ARG A 84 6.49 7.56 -8.59
C ARG A 84 6.16 6.52 -9.66
N ALA A 85 7.19 6.04 -10.36
CA ALA A 85 7.03 4.97 -11.35
C ALA A 85 6.53 3.67 -10.72
N SER A 86 7.00 3.31 -9.52
CA SER A 86 6.49 2.16 -8.77
C SER A 86 5.00 2.30 -8.45
N LEU A 87 4.57 3.48 -7.97
CA LEU A 87 3.15 3.79 -7.71
C LEU A 87 2.28 3.68 -8.97
N ALA A 88 2.75 4.24 -10.09
CA ALA A 88 2.02 4.22 -11.35
C ALA A 88 1.81 2.77 -11.84
N ARG A 89 2.87 1.96 -11.86
CA ARG A 89 2.79 0.54 -12.23
C ARG A 89 1.86 -0.26 -11.30
N ALA A 90 1.98 -0.05 -9.99
CA ALA A 90 1.11 -0.70 -9.03
C ALA A 90 -0.37 -0.33 -9.27
N ARG A 91 -0.67 0.95 -9.50
CA ARG A 91 -2.03 1.42 -9.84
C ARG A 91 -2.60 0.68 -11.03
N GLU A 92 -1.87 0.57 -12.13
CA GLU A 92 -2.31 -0.12 -13.34
C GLU A 92 -2.58 -1.60 -13.07
N THR A 93 -1.66 -2.28 -12.40
CA THR A 93 -1.78 -3.69 -12.03
C THR A 93 -3.02 -3.94 -11.18
N TYR A 94 -3.21 -3.16 -10.12
CA TYR A 94 -4.32 -3.38 -9.18
C TYR A 94 -5.68 -3.07 -9.80
N LEU A 95 -5.79 -2.06 -10.67
CA LEU A 95 -7.03 -1.75 -11.39
C LEU A 95 -7.42 -2.84 -12.40
N ALA A 96 -6.45 -3.57 -12.94
CA ALA A 96 -6.69 -4.67 -13.87
C ALA A 96 -7.14 -5.96 -13.18
N HIS A 97 -7.06 -6.05 -11.86
CA HIS A 97 -7.43 -7.25 -11.13
C HIS A 97 -8.95 -7.44 -11.06
N GLU A 98 -9.39 -8.67 -11.34
CA GLU A 98 -10.73 -9.14 -11.02
C GLU A 98 -10.97 -9.17 -9.50
N ALA A 99 -12.23 -9.38 -9.07
CA ALA A 99 -12.56 -9.46 -7.65
C ALA A 99 -11.79 -10.58 -6.96
N ARG A 100 -11.07 -10.23 -5.88
CA ARG A 100 -10.26 -11.14 -5.07
C ARG A 100 -10.11 -10.61 -3.64
N SER A 101 -9.52 -11.41 -2.73
CA SER A 101 -9.24 -10.97 -1.36
C SER A 101 -8.16 -9.89 -1.33
N ALA A 102 -8.04 -9.15 -0.23
CA ALA A 102 -7.00 -8.13 -0.06
C ALA A 102 -5.60 -8.71 -0.26
N TRP A 103 -5.33 -9.88 0.33
CA TRP A 103 -4.05 -10.58 0.16
C TRP A 103 -3.75 -10.94 -1.29
N ALA A 104 -4.76 -11.40 -2.03
CA ALA A 104 -4.60 -11.78 -3.43
C ALA A 104 -4.45 -10.57 -4.38
N HIS A 105 -4.79 -9.37 -3.94
CA HIS A 105 -4.49 -8.14 -4.67
C HIS A 105 -3.03 -7.75 -4.57
N SER A 106 -2.37 -8.07 -3.43
CA SER A 106 -1.00 -7.68 -3.18
C SER A 106 -0.08 -8.18 -4.29
N ALA A 107 0.67 -7.27 -4.88
CA ALA A 107 1.68 -7.56 -5.87
C ALA A 107 3.06 -7.38 -5.25
N SER A 108 4.02 -8.21 -5.62
CA SER A 108 5.40 -8.10 -5.14
C SER A 108 6.38 -7.83 -6.28
N GLY A 109 7.31 -6.92 -6.07
CA GLY A 109 8.44 -6.61 -6.94
C GLY A 109 9.74 -7.20 -6.41
N ARG A 110 10.81 -6.97 -7.16
CA ARG A 110 12.17 -7.48 -6.85
C ARG A 110 12.99 -6.48 -6.04
N GLY A 111 12.56 -6.05 -4.91
CA GLY A 111 13.34 -5.11 -4.09
C GLY A 111 12.51 -3.95 -3.58
N LEU A 112 13.15 -3.07 -2.82
CA LEU A 112 12.45 -2.02 -2.07
C LEU A 112 11.75 -1.00 -2.98
N VAL A 113 12.42 -0.56 -4.04
CA VAL A 113 11.87 0.43 -4.98
C VAL A 113 10.61 -0.10 -5.67
N GLU A 114 10.65 -1.33 -6.19
CA GLU A 114 9.50 -1.91 -6.87
C GLU A 114 8.33 -2.20 -5.95
N ASN A 115 8.61 -2.49 -4.66
CA ASN A 115 7.59 -2.75 -3.64
C ASN A 115 7.02 -1.49 -2.99
N TYR A 116 7.56 -0.30 -3.26
CA TYR A 116 7.05 0.95 -2.69
C TYR A 116 5.57 1.19 -3.06
N GLY A 117 5.25 1.11 -4.35
CA GLY A 117 3.89 1.28 -4.85
C GLY A 117 2.91 0.25 -4.29
N PRO A 118 3.18 -1.07 -4.45
CA PRO A 118 2.36 -2.12 -3.86
C PRO A 118 2.12 -1.93 -2.36
N ALA A 119 3.16 -1.68 -1.56
CA ALA A 119 3.02 -1.51 -0.12
C ALA A 119 2.14 -0.32 0.27
N LEU A 120 2.15 0.77 -0.49
CA LEU A 120 1.29 1.92 -0.24
C LEU A 120 -0.16 1.65 -0.66
N LEU A 121 -0.36 0.96 -1.80
CA LEU A 121 -1.68 0.55 -2.25
C LEU A 121 -2.31 -0.46 -1.27
N ASP A 122 -1.58 -1.47 -0.82
CA ASP A 122 -2.08 -2.46 0.14
C ASP A 122 -2.61 -1.81 1.42
N ARG A 123 -1.90 -0.80 1.94
CA ARG A 123 -2.37 -0.03 3.11
C ARG A 123 -3.68 0.71 2.83
N ALA A 124 -3.82 1.33 1.64
CA ALA A 124 -5.05 2.01 1.25
C ALA A 124 -6.22 1.03 1.05
N LEU A 125 -5.96 -0.16 0.47
CA LEU A 125 -6.96 -1.22 0.33
C LEU A 125 -7.44 -1.75 1.68
N LEU A 126 -6.52 -1.97 2.62
CA LEU A 126 -6.84 -2.46 3.96
C LEU A 126 -7.65 -1.42 4.74
N ASP A 127 -7.35 -0.12 4.61
CA ASP A 127 -8.17 0.95 5.20
C ASP A 127 -9.59 0.93 4.59
N ALA A 128 -9.71 0.82 3.25
CA ALA A 128 -11.00 0.73 2.59
C ALA A 128 -11.80 -0.51 3.02
N LEU A 129 -11.14 -1.67 3.12
CA LEU A 129 -11.76 -2.92 3.56
C LEU A 129 -12.27 -2.82 5.00
N CYS A 130 -11.46 -2.30 5.91
CA CYS A 130 -11.86 -2.09 7.29
C CYS A 130 -13.07 -1.15 7.41
N ARG A 131 -13.09 -0.08 6.62
CA ARG A 131 -14.20 0.90 6.59
C ARG A 131 -15.50 0.28 6.06
N VAL A 132 -15.46 -0.46 4.95
CA VAL A 132 -16.67 -1.07 4.35
C VAL A 132 -17.25 -2.17 5.24
N LEU A 133 -16.40 -2.83 6.03
CA LEU A 133 -16.82 -3.88 6.97
C LEU A 133 -17.18 -3.35 8.36
N GLY A 134 -16.85 -2.08 8.68
CA GLY A 134 -17.08 -1.48 10.00
C GLY A 134 -16.23 -2.12 11.10
N VAL A 135 -15.01 -2.57 10.78
CA VAL A 135 -14.10 -3.24 11.72
C VAL A 135 -12.77 -2.51 11.85
N SER A 136 -12.09 -2.68 12.98
CA SER A 136 -10.70 -2.22 13.12
C SER A 136 -9.73 -3.11 12.33
N PHE A 137 -8.57 -2.57 11.99
CA PHE A 137 -7.49 -3.34 11.34
C PHE A 137 -7.11 -4.58 12.16
N TYR A 138 -7.00 -4.44 13.49
CA TYR A 138 -6.72 -5.55 14.39
C TYR A 138 -7.74 -6.69 14.24
N ARG A 139 -9.04 -6.36 14.21
CA ARG A 139 -10.10 -7.35 14.02
C ARG A 139 -10.07 -7.97 12.64
N ALA A 140 -9.77 -7.19 11.61
CA ALA A 140 -9.64 -7.69 10.25
C ALA A 140 -8.53 -8.74 10.13
N VAL A 141 -7.38 -8.50 10.78
CA VAL A 141 -6.25 -9.45 10.80
C VAL A 141 -6.60 -10.69 11.61
N GLN A 142 -7.12 -10.54 12.86
CA GLN A 142 -7.49 -11.67 13.71
C GLN A 142 -8.50 -12.63 13.07
N ALA A 143 -9.49 -12.07 12.38
CA ALA A 143 -10.53 -12.85 11.70
C ALA A 143 -10.10 -13.32 10.29
N ASN A 144 -8.89 -13.04 9.88
CA ASN A 144 -8.35 -13.27 8.54
C ASN A 144 -9.25 -12.72 7.42
N LEU A 145 -9.87 -11.56 7.63
CA LEU A 145 -10.68 -10.91 6.59
C LEU A 145 -9.82 -10.39 5.43
N ILE A 146 -8.51 -10.31 5.63
CA ILE A 146 -7.55 -9.99 4.57
C ILE A 146 -7.33 -11.15 3.59
N GLY A 147 -7.66 -12.37 4.00
CA GLY A 147 -7.52 -13.58 3.19
C GLY A 147 -6.08 -14.05 3.01
N ALA A 148 -5.24 -13.84 4.03
CA ALA A 148 -3.90 -14.39 4.04
C ALA A 148 -3.98 -15.93 4.01
N GLY A 149 -3.17 -16.56 3.15
CA GLY A 149 -3.07 -18.01 3.09
C GLY A 149 -2.47 -18.60 4.37
N SER A 150 -2.55 -19.92 4.51
CA SER A 150 -1.80 -20.63 5.53
C SER A 150 -0.30 -20.52 5.21
N PHE A 151 0.46 -19.95 6.11
CA PHE A 151 1.92 -20.03 6.05
C PHE A 151 2.32 -21.42 6.57
N GLU A 152 2.70 -22.33 5.68
CA GLU A 152 3.28 -23.60 6.08
C GLU A 152 4.54 -23.31 6.90
N GLY A 153 4.58 -23.76 8.16
CA GLY A 153 5.71 -23.61 9.06
C GLY A 153 5.63 -22.45 10.05
N LEU A 154 4.54 -21.68 10.11
CA LEU A 154 4.29 -20.71 11.19
C LEU A 154 3.08 -21.18 12.00
N ASP A 155 3.33 -21.80 13.16
CA ASP A 155 2.33 -21.95 14.22
C ASP A 155 2.12 -20.57 14.86
N LEU A 156 1.00 -19.91 14.53
CA LEU A 156 0.52 -18.68 15.16
C LEU A 156 -0.61 -19.00 16.13
#